data_c06871eb01e4e3ffa1d19a427fd69627
#
_entry.id   c06871eb01e4e3ffa1d19a427fd69627
#
_cell.length_a   1.000
_cell.length_b   1.000
_cell.length_c   1.000
_cell.angle_alpha   90.00
_cell.angle_beta   90.00
_cell.angle_gamma   90.00
#
_symmetry.space_group_name_H-M   'P 1'
#
loop_
_entity.id
_entity.type
_entity.pdbx_description
1 polymer ?
#
loop_
_entity_poly.entity_id
_entity_poly.type
_entity_poly.pdbx_seq_one_letter_code
_entity_poly.pdbx_strand_id
1 'polypeptide(L)'
;MSEVSLPLTHIRYGRSRAAVGILLVIYVTLLTLIVTIDLNLFIAAFLALFTLPALWEAWSNPISTFELTSEQMQWATARLSDSMPPALILRARFDTRLDLSVRVTLFLKDNRKLRLPHACTPPHEALEQALRGLGIKTERHHFSLVG
;
A
#
# COMPACT_ATOMS: atom_id res chain seq x y z
N MET A 1 -0.85 -25.42 -6.63
CA MET A 1 -0.85 -24.17 -7.42
C MET A 1 -2.23 -23.57 -7.24
N SER A 2 -2.32 -22.52 -6.41
CA SER A 2 -3.60 -21.85 -6.21
C SER A 2 -3.86 -20.99 -7.44
N GLU A 3 -4.81 -21.39 -8.27
CA GLU A 3 -5.33 -20.51 -9.33
C GLU A 3 -5.97 -19.31 -8.66
N VAL A 4 -5.38 -18.13 -8.86
CA VAL A 4 -6.01 -16.89 -8.46
C VAL A 4 -7.17 -16.67 -9.41
N SER A 5 -8.38 -16.95 -8.92
CA SER A 5 -9.59 -16.71 -9.69
C SER A 5 -9.82 -15.20 -9.84
N LEU A 6 -10.10 -14.77 -11.06
CA LEU A 6 -10.64 -13.43 -11.29
C LEU A 6 -12.13 -13.42 -10.87
N PRO A 7 -12.65 -12.31 -10.33
CA PRO A 7 -11.99 -11.02 -10.11
C PRO A 7 -11.03 -11.00 -8.90
N LEU A 8 -9.85 -10.37 -9.06
CA LEU A 8 -8.96 -10.09 -7.94
C LEU A 8 -9.35 -8.74 -7.33
N THR A 9 -9.93 -8.77 -6.14
CA THR A 9 -10.29 -7.59 -5.37
C THR A 9 -9.39 -7.42 -4.16
N HIS A 10 -8.93 -6.21 -3.92
CA HIS A 10 -8.14 -5.86 -2.73
C HIS A 10 -8.61 -4.53 -2.17
N ILE A 11 -8.96 -4.53 -0.88
CA ILE A 11 -9.39 -3.33 -0.17
C ILE A 11 -8.44 -3.12 1.01
N ARG A 12 -7.85 -1.94 1.07
CA ARG A 12 -6.99 -1.54 2.19
C ARG A 12 -7.61 -0.35 2.91
N TYR A 13 -7.74 -0.48 4.21
CA TYR A 13 -8.20 0.58 5.10
C TYR A 13 -6.98 1.26 5.72
N GLY A 14 -6.97 2.60 5.77
CA GLY A 14 -5.94 3.38 6.44
C GLY A 14 -5.93 3.12 7.95
N ARG A 15 -7.12 2.93 8.52
CA ARG A 15 -7.29 2.57 9.92
C ARG A 15 -6.98 1.09 10.15
N SER A 16 -5.71 0.75 10.35
CA SER A 16 -5.35 -0.61 10.75
C SER A 16 -5.50 -0.79 12.28
N ARG A 17 -5.93 -1.98 12.71
CA ARG A 17 -5.99 -2.31 14.14
C ARG A 17 -4.63 -2.19 14.81
N ALA A 18 -3.56 -2.53 14.09
CA ALA A 18 -2.20 -2.40 14.55
C ALA A 18 -1.81 -0.93 14.79
N ALA A 19 -2.12 -0.01 13.85
CA ALA A 19 -1.84 1.41 14.00
C ALA A 19 -2.57 2.01 15.22
N VAL A 20 -3.84 1.67 15.41
CA VAL A 20 -4.62 2.09 16.60
C VAL A 20 -4.01 1.54 17.88
N GLY A 21 -3.60 0.26 17.88
CA GLY A 21 -2.95 -0.36 19.04
C GLY A 21 -1.62 0.31 19.40
N ILE A 22 -0.79 0.62 18.40
CA ILE A 22 0.49 1.34 18.61
C ILE A 22 0.23 2.72 19.18
N LEU A 23 -0.71 3.49 18.66
CA LEU A 23 -1.08 4.80 19.18
C LEU A 23 -1.52 4.71 20.65
N LEU A 24 -2.35 3.73 20.98
CA LEU A 24 -2.80 3.50 22.34
C LEU A 24 -1.61 3.22 23.29
N VAL A 25 -0.69 2.34 22.88
CA VAL A 25 0.53 2.04 23.66
C VAL A 25 1.37 3.30 23.88
N ILE A 26 1.56 4.11 22.83
CA ILE A 26 2.33 5.37 22.95
C ILE A 26 1.69 6.30 24.01
N TYR A 27 0.36 6.52 23.91
CA TYR A 27 -0.31 7.43 24.86
C TYR A 27 -0.34 6.89 26.29
N VAL A 28 -0.56 5.58 26.47
CA VAL A 28 -0.47 4.94 27.79
C VAL A 28 0.94 5.09 28.37
N THR A 29 1.98 4.89 27.56
CA THR A 29 3.38 5.06 27.99
C THR A 29 3.65 6.50 28.38
N LEU A 30 3.23 7.49 27.57
CA LEU A 30 3.40 8.90 27.89
C LEU A 30 2.71 9.27 29.21
N LEU A 31 1.47 8.80 29.42
CA LEU A 31 0.73 9.02 30.66
C LEU A 31 1.45 8.41 31.87
N THR A 32 1.94 7.18 31.73
CA THR A 32 2.71 6.51 32.77
C THR A 32 3.97 7.31 33.13
N LEU A 33 4.72 7.81 32.15
CA LEU A 33 5.92 8.61 32.38
C LEU A 33 5.60 9.94 33.08
N ILE A 34 4.49 10.59 32.74
CA ILE A 34 4.04 11.81 33.41
C ILE A 34 3.79 11.52 34.91
N VAL A 35 3.13 10.41 35.24
CA VAL A 35 2.71 10.07 36.58
C VAL A 35 3.85 9.52 37.42
N THR A 36 4.79 8.72 36.84
CA THR A 36 5.80 7.98 37.61
C THR A 36 7.11 8.75 37.78
N ILE A 37 7.49 9.55 36.82
CA ILE A 37 8.78 10.27 36.82
C ILE A 37 8.61 11.79 36.66
N ASP A 38 7.41 12.32 36.86
CA ASP A 38 7.08 13.75 36.72
C ASP A 38 7.56 14.31 35.36
N LEU A 39 7.36 13.54 34.26
CA LEU A 39 7.77 14.00 32.93
C LEU A 39 7.13 15.35 32.62
N ASN A 40 7.97 16.33 32.28
CA ASN A 40 7.50 17.67 31.94
C ASN A 40 6.43 17.62 30.84
N LEU A 41 5.31 18.27 31.13
CA LEU A 41 4.15 18.25 30.23
C LEU A 41 4.46 18.81 28.83
N PHE A 42 5.36 19.78 28.71
CA PHE A 42 5.82 20.32 27.43
C PHE A 42 6.56 19.26 26.61
N ILE A 43 7.38 18.44 27.25
CA ILE A 43 8.10 17.34 26.58
C ILE A 43 7.09 16.29 26.12
N ALA A 44 6.14 15.91 26.97
CA ALA A 44 5.09 14.96 26.63
C ALA A 44 4.24 15.46 25.45
N ALA A 45 3.83 16.73 25.46
CA ALA A 45 3.09 17.37 24.38
C ALA A 45 3.89 17.41 23.06
N PHE A 46 5.18 17.71 23.15
CA PHE A 46 6.09 17.69 22.00
C PHE A 46 6.19 16.29 21.38
N LEU A 47 6.35 15.25 22.21
CA LEU A 47 6.36 13.87 21.74
C LEU A 47 5.02 13.45 21.13
N ALA A 48 3.91 13.85 21.76
CA ALA A 48 2.58 13.59 21.22
C ALA A 48 2.34 14.24 19.85
N LEU A 49 2.98 15.38 19.57
CA LEU A 49 2.88 16.07 18.28
C LEU A 49 3.31 15.20 17.11
N PHE A 50 4.33 14.34 17.30
CA PHE A 50 4.78 13.41 16.26
C PHE A 50 3.76 12.32 15.91
N THR A 51 2.77 12.09 16.78
CA THR A 51 1.69 11.12 16.49
C THR A 51 0.54 11.72 15.70
N LEU A 52 0.49 13.05 15.48
CA LEU A 52 -0.60 13.72 14.76
C LEU A 52 -0.85 13.18 13.35
N PRO A 53 0.17 12.91 12.51
CA PRO A 53 -0.06 12.33 11.19
C PRO A 53 -0.74 10.96 11.27
N ALA A 54 -0.32 10.12 12.22
CA ALA A 54 -0.91 8.79 12.44
C ALA A 54 -2.34 8.88 13.00
N LEU A 55 -2.61 9.84 13.88
CA LEU A 55 -3.96 10.13 14.38
C LEU A 55 -4.87 10.59 13.24
N TRP A 56 -4.38 11.47 12.38
CA TRP A 56 -5.12 11.95 11.22
C TRP A 56 -5.45 10.81 10.25
N GLU A 57 -4.49 9.94 9.97
CA GLU A 57 -4.69 8.76 9.11
C GLU A 57 -5.71 7.78 9.74
N ALA A 58 -5.62 7.54 11.05
CA ALA A 58 -6.58 6.71 11.78
C ALA A 58 -7.99 7.32 11.82
N TRP A 59 -8.09 8.65 11.87
CA TRP A 59 -9.37 9.37 11.86
C TRP A 59 -10.00 9.39 10.48
N SER A 60 -9.25 9.81 9.45
CA SER A 60 -9.74 9.95 8.07
C SER A 60 -10.04 8.60 7.40
N ASN A 61 -9.42 7.51 7.90
CA ASN A 61 -9.59 6.14 7.41
C ASN A 61 -9.62 6.06 5.87
N PRO A 62 -8.57 6.51 5.17
CA PRO A 62 -8.57 6.50 3.72
C PRO A 62 -8.70 5.06 3.20
N ILE A 63 -9.72 4.84 2.39
CA ILE A 63 -9.96 3.53 1.76
C ILE A 63 -9.26 3.54 0.41
N SER A 64 -8.50 2.48 0.15
CA SER A 64 -7.88 2.23 -1.14
C SER A 64 -8.39 0.90 -1.67
N THR A 65 -8.85 0.91 -2.91
CA THR A 65 -9.42 -0.27 -3.56
C THR A 65 -8.65 -0.60 -4.84
N PHE A 66 -8.55 -1.87 -5.12
CA PHE A 66 -8.04 -2.40 -6.37
C PHE A 66 -8.94 -3.55 -6.83
N GLU A 67 -9.29 -3.53 -8.08
CA GLU A 67 -10.07 -4.60 -8.72
C GLU A 67 -9.48 -4.92 -10.09
N LEU A 68 -9.25 -6.19 -10.34
CA LEU A 68 -8.80 -6.70 -11.63
C LEU A 68 -9.77 -7.76 -12.12
N THR A 69 -10.40 -7.48 -13.23
CA THR A 69 -11.22 -8.43 -14.00
C THR A 69 -10.56 -8.75 -15.34
N SER A 70 -11.14 -9.65 -16.12
CA SER A 70 -10.69 -9.92 -17.48
C SER A 70 -10.82 -8.71 -18.42
N GLU A 71 -11.76 -7.81 -18.15
CA GLU A 71 -12.09 -6.68 -19.02
C GLU A 71 -11.56 -5.35 -18.52
N GLN A 72 -11.46 -5.17 -17.20
CA GLN A 72 -11.12 -3.91 -16.60
C GLN A 72 -10.23 -4.07 -15.36
N MET A 73 -9.26 -3.19 -15.24
CA MET A 73 -8.47 -2.98 -14.04
C MET A 73 -8.78 -1.60 -13.49
N GLN A 74 -9.22 -1.53 -12.23
CA GLN A 74 -9.58 -0.30 -11.54
C GLN A 74 -8.79 -0.17 -10.24
N TRP A 75 -8.39 1.03 -9.92
CA TRP A 75 -7.81 1.34 -8.60
C TRP A 75 -8.26 2.70 -8.13
N ALA A 76 -8.53 2.80 -6.87
CA ALA A 76 -8.90 4.04 -6.22
C ALA A 76 -8.16 4.20 -4.89
N THR A 77 -7.70 5.41 -4.65
CA THR A 77 -7.14 5.87 -3.39
C THR A 77 -7.93 7.10 -2.94
N ALA A 78 -7.68 7.60 -1.74
CA ALA A 78 -8.35 8.83 -1.25
C ALA A 78 -8.20 10.05 -2.17
N ARG A 79 -7.18 10.06 -3.05
CA ARG A 79 -6.84 11.23 -3.89
C ARG A 79 -6.84 10.95 -5.39
N LEU A 80 -6.83 9.70 -5.79
CA LEU A 80 -6.69 9.30 -7.18
C LEU A 80 -7.53 8.07 -7.44
N SER A 81 -8.34 8.12 -8.47
CA SER A 81 -9.02 6.95 -9.03
C SER A 81 -8.75 6.89 -10.52
N ASP A 82 -8.47 5.71 -11.04
CA ASP A 82 -8.25 5.51 -12.46
C ASP A 82 -8.65 4.08 -12.83
N SER A 83 -8.86 3.85 -14.12
CA SER A 83 -9.22 2.55 -14.66
C SER A 83 -8.69 2.37 -16.07
N MET A 84 -8.38 1.13 -16.42
CA MET A 84 -7.92 0.80 -17.78
C MET A 84 -8.24 -0.66 -18.12
N PRO A 85 -8.43 -0.99 -19.39
CA PRO A 85 -8.52 -2.38 -19.79
C PRO A 85 -7.14 -3.07 -19.70
N PRO A 86 -7.07 -4.28 -19.12
CA PRO A 86 -5.81 -5.05 -19.04
C PRO A 86 -5.16 -5.31 -20.39
N ALA A 87 -5.97 -5.36 -21.45
CA ALA A 87 -5.51 -5.55 -22.83
C ALA A 87 -4.51 -4.47 -23.33
N LEU A 88 -4.48 -3.29 -22.69
CA LEU A 88 -3.51 -2.23 -22.99
C LEU A 88 -2.15 -2.46 -22.32
N ILE A 89 -2.04 -3.40 -21.39
CA ILE A 89 -0.80 -3.68 -20.69
C ILE A 89 0.06 -4.59 -21.56
N LEU A 90 1.25 -4.14 -21.88
CA LEU A 90 2.24 -4.93 -22.61
C LEU A 90 3.00 -5.88 -21.67
N ARG A 91 3.43 -5.35 -20.52
CA ARG A 91 4.12 -6.10 -19.47
C ARG A 91 4.01 -5.39 -18.12
N ALA A 92 4.12 -6.17 -17.05
CA ALA A 92 4.17 -5.69 -15.68
C ALA A 92 5.55 -5.98 -15.07
N ARG A 93 6.17 -4.98 -14.46
CA ARG A 93 7.46 -5.10 -13.79
C ARG A 93 7.27 -4.91 -12.29
N PHE A 94 7.84 -5.85 -11.53
CA PHE A 94 7.82 -5.89 -10.07
C PHE A 94 9.25 -5.62 -9.57
N ASP A 95 9.47 -4.44 -9.02
CA ASP A 95 10.76 -4.03 -8.48
C ASP A 95 10.74 -4.14 -6.95
N THR A 96 11.52 -5.05 -6.38
CA THR A 96 11.69 -5.14 -4.93
C THR A 96 12.66 -4.05 -4.46
N ARG A 97 12.24 -3.27 -3.47
CA ARG A 97 13.02 -2.18 -2.87
C ARG A 97 13.79 -2.65 -1.64
N LEU A 98 14.67 -1.77 -1.14
CA LEU A 98 15.46 -2.00 0.09
C LEU A 98 14.60 -2.26 1.34
N ASP A 99 13.43 -1.64 1.40
CA ASP A 99 12.44 -1.77 2.47
C ASP A 99 11.54 -2.99 2.31
N LEU A 100 11.89 -3.92 1.42
CA LEU A 100 11.13 -5.12 1.04
C LEU A 100 9.77 -4.82 0.39
N SER A 101 9.42 -3.55 0.17
CA SER A 101 8.22 -3.21 -0.59
C SER A 101 8.40 -3.55 -2.07
N VAL A 102 7.31 -3.95 -2.72
CA VAL A 102 7.32 -4.23 -4.15
C VAL A 102 6.61 -3.10 -4.89
N ARG A 103 7.34 -2.46 -5.80
CA ARG A 103 6.79 -1.47 -6.71
C ARG A 103 6.33 -2.14 -7.99
N VAL A 104 5.10 -1.89 -8.39
CA VAL A 104 4.54 -2.39 -9.64
C VAL A 104 4.51 -1.27 -10.67
N THR A 105 5.16 -1.51 -11.79
CA THR A 105 5.17 -0.61 -12.95
C THR A 105 4.58 -1.35 -14.15
N LEU A 106 3.51 -0.81 -14.70
CA LEU A 106 2.85 -1.31 -15.90
C LEU A 106 3.41 -0.57 -17.10
N PHE A 107 3.86 -1.32 -18.10
CA PHE A 107 4.25 -0.79 -19.40
C PHE A 107 3.10 -1.00 -20.36
N LEU A 108 2.61 0.08 -20.92
CA LEU A 108 1.46 0.06 -21.82
C LEU A 108 1.92 -0.06 -23.28
N LYS A 109 1.02 -0.51 -24.14
CA LYS A 109 1.27 -0.66 -25.58
C LYS A 109 1.56 0.66 -26.30
N ASP A 110 1.14 1.79 -25.70
CA ASP A 110 1.39 3.15 -26.17
C ASP A 110 2.72 3.76 -25.67
N ASN A 111 3.63 2.91 -25.14
CA ASN A 111 4.92 3.31 -24.54
C ASN A 111 4.81 4.12 -23.23
N ARG A 112 3.63 4.34 -22.69
CA ARG A 112 3.48 4.97 -21.37
C ARG A 112 3.82 3.97 -20.27
N LYS A 113 4.33 4.53 -19.18
CA LYS A 113 4.60 3.78 -17.94
C LYS A 113 3.64 4.26 -16.87
N LEU A 114 2.88 3.35 -16.30
CA LEU A 114 1.97 3.61 -15.21
C LEU A 114 2.50 2.92 -13.95
N ARG A 115 2.59 3.67 -12.86
CA ARG A 115 2.96 3.11 -11.55
C ARG A 115 1.71 2.95 -10.72
N LEU A 116 1.45 1.74 -10.25
CA LEU A 116 0.36 1.50 -9.31
C LEU A 116 0.71 2.14 -7.96
N PRO A 117 -0.23 2.92 -7.37
CA PRO A 117 -0.05 3.44 -6.02
C PRO A 117 0.08 2.30 -5.01
N HIS A 118 1.09 2.36 -4.16
CA HIS A 118 1.34 1.31 -3.16
C HIS A 118 0.14 1.07 -2.22
N ALA A 119 -0.63 2.13 -1.96
CA ALA A 119 -1.79 2.06 -1.08
C ALA A 119 -2.88 1.10 -1.58
N CYS A 120 -3.06 0.94 -2.90
CA CYS A 120 -4.07 0.07 -3.49
C CYS A 120 -3.49 -1.21 -4.10
N THR A 121 -2.16 -1.38 -4.13
CA THR A 121 -1.53 -2.57 -4.71
C THR A 121 -1.81 -3.81 -3.86
N PRO A 122 -2.43 -4.86 -4.41
CA PRO A 122 -2.63 -6.13 -3.70
C PRO A 122 -1.28 -6.83 -3.45
N PRO A 123 -1.28 -7.94 -2.67
CA PRO A 123 -0.08 -8.76 -2.51
C PRO A 123 0.51 -9.10 -3.87
N HIS A 124 1.81 -8.86 -4.03
CA HIS A 124 2.49 -8.92 -5.32
C HIS A 124 2.40 -10.28 -6.01
N GLU A 125 2.37 -11.37 -5.23
CA GLU A 125 2.23 -12.73 -5.76
C GLU A 125 0.86 -12.96 -6.39
N ALA A 126 -0.22 -12.53 -5.72
CA ALA A 126 -1.58 -12.65 -6.23
C ALA A 126 -1.78 -11.81 -7.48
N LEU A 127 -1.26 -10.58 -7.48
CA LEU A 127 -1.32 -9.70 -8.65
C LEU A 127 -0.55 -10.27 -9.84
N GLU A 128 0.65 -10.81 -9.59
CA GLU A 128 1.47 -11.41 -10.64
C GLU A 128 0.78 -12.62 -11.27
N GLN A 129 0.22 -13.51 -10.45
CA GLN A 129 -0.51 -14.68 -10.92
C GLN A 129 -1.75 -14.28 -11.73
N ALA A 130 -2.51 -13.29 -11.27
CA ALA A 130 -3.68 -12.78 -11.97
C ALA A 130 -3.31 -12.17 -13.33
N LEU A 131 -2.24 -11.37 -13.40
CA LEU A 131 -1.75 -10.78 -14.66
C LEU A 131 -1.23 -11.86 -15.62
N ARG A 132 -0.54 -12.88 -15.14
CA ARG A 132 -0.12 -14.03 -15.95
C ARG A 132 -1.31 -14.81 -16.49
N GLY A 133 -2.35 -14.99 -15.67
CA GLY A 133 -3.61 -15.63 -16.10
C GLY A 133 -4.29 -14.88 -17.24
N LEU A 134 -4.11 -13.56 -17.32
CA LEU A 134 -4.57 -12.72 -18.45
C LEU A 134 -3.58 -12.69 -19.64
N GLY A 135 -2.50 -13.50 -19.61
CA GLY A 135 -1.50 -13.55 -20.69
C GLY A 135 -0.54 -12.34 -20.68
N ILE A 136 -0.51 -11.54 -19.64
CA ILE A 136 0.37 -10.38 -19.51
C ILE A 136 1.74 -10.85 -19.01
N LYS A 137 2.81 -10.47 -19.74
CA LYS A 137 4.18 -10.80 -19.35
C LYS A 137 4.55 -10.09 -18.05
N THR A 138 5.06 -10.85 -17.06
CA THR A 138 5.53 -10.32 -15.78
C THR A 138 7.03 -10.47 -15.65
N GLU A 139 7.70 -9.44 -15.14
CA GLU A 139 9.14 -9.41 -14.90
C GLU A 139 9.39 -9.05 -13.44
N ARG A 140 10.20 -9.86 -12.73
CA ARG A 140 10.66 -9.56 -11.38
C ARG A 140 12.10 -9.06 -11.44
N HIS A 141 12.33 -7.90 -10.87
CA HIS A 141 13.66 -7.38 -10.62
C HIS A 141 13.94 -7.45 -9.13
N HIS A 142 14.79 -8.41 -8.75
CA HIS A 142 15.37 -8.42 -7.45
C HIS A 142 16.44 -7.33 -7.38
N PHE A 143 16.63 -6.82 -6.21
CA PHE A 143 17.63 -5.90 -5.79
C PHE A 143 18.90 -5.92 -6.65
N SER A 144 19.15 -4.86 -7.39
CA SER A 144 20.47 -4.58 -7.98
C SER A 144 21.11 -3.46 -7.19
N LEU A 145 22.21 -3.76 -6.49
CA LEU A 145 23.08 -2.77 -5.86
C LEU A 145 23.93 -2.00 -6.86
N VAL A 146 23.86 -2.40 -8.14
CA VAL A 146 24.59 -1.80 -9.25
C VAL A 146 23.56 -1.29 -10.26
N GLY A 147 23.31 -0.02 -10.24
CA GLY A 147 22.51 0.73 -11.19
C GLY A 147 23.40 1.58 -12.07
#